data_028076a48a1db0df905be56b6db02d2b
#
_entry.id   028076a48a1db0df905be56b6db02d2b
#
_cell.length_a   1.000
_cell.length_b   1.000
_cell.length_c   1.000
_cell.angle_alpha   90.00
_cell.angle_beta   90.00
_cell.angle_gamma   90.00
#
_symmetry.space_group_name_H-M   'P 1'
#
loop_
_entity.id
_entity.type
_entity.pdbx_description
1 polymer ?
#
loop_
_entity_poly.entity_id
_entity_poly.type
_entity_poly.pdbx_seq_one_letter_code
_entity_poly.pdbx_strand_id
1 'polypeptide(L)'
;MHRSYRRVVTGHDKNGAAIIESDQVATQTLERPNRPGVRLTNFWITDQTPAEYDGPTETCLGPLTLKPPARGSVFRCVEFMPEDPEVMAQLSSEDGAAAFAEMGAGDNVVRGGRHPWMHRTDSVDYGVVLNGEIWMLMDNEQDDVLLKAGDVVVQRGSNHAWANRGTEPCTIMFVLTDGVTSSGEGKGIPLRNGN
;
A
#
# COMPACT_ATOMS: atom_id res chain seq x y z
N MET A 1 12.16 3.96 15.14
CA MET A 1 12.81 2.71 14.64
C MET A 1 11.72 1.85 14.04
N HIS A 2 11.85 1.43 12.77
CA HIS A 2 10.86 0.59 12.09
C HIS A 2 10.80 -0.81 12.71
N ARG A 3 9.60 -1.40 12.68
CA ARG A 3 9.33 -2.71 13.28
C ARG A 3 9.75 -3.85 12.35
N SER A 4 10.29 -4.93 12.91
CA SER A 4 10.45 -6.21 12.21
C SER A 4 9.19 -7.05 12.40
N TYR A 5 8.71 -7.66 11.32
CA TYR A 5 7.48 -8.45 11.31
C TYR A 5 7.79 -9.94 11.16
N ARG A 6 7.42 -10.74 12.17
CA ARG A 6 7.42 -12.20 12.05
C ARG A 6 6.31 -12.61 11.09
N ARG A 7 6.64 -13.44 10.12
CA ARG A 7 5.71 -14.02 9.16
C ARG A 7 5.73 -15.54 9.30
N VAL A 8 4.57 -16.14 9.48
CA VAL A 8 4.36 -17.58 9.55
C VAL A 8 3.59 -18.00 8.30
N VAL A 9 4.10 -18.98 7.57
CA VAL A 9 3.47 -19.55 6.37
C VAL A 9 3.13 -21.00 6.65
N THR A 10 1.90 -21.39 6.38
CA THR A 10 1.41 -22.75 6.53
C THR A 10 1.43 -23.48 5.19
N GLY A 11 1.49 -24.79 5.24
CA GLY A 11 1.40 -25.67 4.07
C GLY A 11 1.10 -27.11 4.47
N HIS A 12 1.48 -28.05 3.62
CA HIS A 12 1.24 -29.46 3.83
C HIS A 12 2.51 -30.28 3.60
N ASP A 13 2.71 -31.31 4.42
CA ASP A 13 3.76 -32.28 4.18
C ASP A 13 3.37 -33.25 3.04
N LYS A 14 4.30 -34.15 2.67
CA LYS A 14 4.09 -35.16 1.62
C LYS A 14 2.93 -36.14 1.89
N ASN A 15 2.39 -36.18 3.10
CA ASN A 15 1.26 -37.01 3.48
C ASN A 15 -0.05 -36.21 3.56
N GLY A 16 -0.01 -34.91 3.26
CA GLY A 16 -1.16 -34.00 3.33
C GLY A 16 -1.44 -33.47 4.74
N ALA A 17 -0.56 -33.69 5.71
CA ALA A 17 -0.72 -33.12 7.05
C ALA A 17 -0.35 -31.63 7.03
N ALA A 18 -1.16 -30.78 7.70
CA ALA A 18 -0.90 -29.35 7.81
C ALA A 18 0.35 -29.10 8.67
N ILE A 19 1.26 -28.27 8.17
CA ILE A 19 2.51 -27.92 8.82
C ILE A 19 2.77 -26.40 8.76
N ILE A 20 3.73 -25.94 9.55
CA ILE A 20 4.35 -24.64 9.37
C ILE A 20 5.54 -24.84 8.42
N GLU A 21 5.45 -24.26 7.23
CA GLU A 21 6.53 -24.33 6.23
C GLU A 21 7.61 -23.28 6.46
N SER A 22 7.20 -22.10 6.95
CA SER A 22 8.13 -21.01 7.22
C SER A 22 7.70 -20.24 8.46
N ASP A 23 8.66 -19.91 9.32
CA ASP A 23 8.49 -19.05 10.50
C ASP A 23 9.73 -18.15 10.61
N GLN A 24 9.65 -16.98 10.02
CA GLN A 24 10.78 -16.07 9.91
C GLN A 24 10.35 -14.60 9.83
N VAL A 25 11.31 -13.68 9.91
CA VAL A 25 11.06 -12.26 9.67
C VAL A 25 10.81 -12.02 8.18
N ALA A 26 9.79 -11.23 7.85
CA ALA A 26 9.55 -10.79 6.47
C ALA A 26 10.72 -9.91 5.99
N THR A 27 11.25 -10.20 4.81
CA THR A 27 12.48 -9.60 4.28
C THR A 27 12.28 -8.65 3.12
N GLN A 28 11.15 -8.75 2.38
CA GLN A 28 10.88 -7.83 1.29
C GLN A 28 10.38 -6.49 1.83
N THR A 29 11.32 -5.59 2.10
CA THR A 29 11.07 -4.26 2.64
C THR A 29 11.58 -3.17 1.71
N LEU A 30 10.95 -2.00 1.76
CA LEU A 30 11.36 -0.81 1.01
C LEU A 30 11.27 0.44 1.88
N GLU A 31 12.41 1.10 2.03
CA GLU A 31 12.54 2.48 2.51
C GLU A 31 13.23 3.29 1.42
N ARG A 32 12.83 4.54 1.23
CA ARG A 32 13.37 5.35 0.15
C ARG A 32 13.88 6.69 0.66
N PRO A 33 15.07 7.12 0.20
CA PRO A 33 15.62 8.43 0.59
C PRO A 33 14.73 9.60 0.18
N ASN A 34 14.05 9.50 -0.97
CA ASN A 34 13.16 10.54 -1.50
C ASN A 34 11.74 10.51 -0.91
N ARG A 35 11.43 9.58 -0.02
CA ARG A 35 10.22 9.53 0.80
C ARG A 35 10.58 9.05 2.21
N PRO A 36 11.32 9.85 2.97
CA PRO A 36 11.74 9.46 4.32
C PRO A 36 10.52 9.24 5.23
N GLY A 37 10.68 8.37 6.21
CA GLY A 37 9.63 8.09 7.19
C GLY A 37 8.53 7.13 6.72
N VAL A 38 8.60 6.60 5.50
CA VAL A 38 7.66 5.58 5.03
C VAL A 38 8.40 4.29 4.71
N ARG A 39 7.98 3.19 5.35
CA ARG A 39 8.49 1.85 5.09
C ARG A 39 7.36 0.90 4.70
N LEU A 40 7.57 0.16 3.61
CA LEU A 40 6.70 -0.91 3.17
C LEU A 40 7.35 -2.27 3.49
N THR A 41 6.54 -3.23 3.91
CA THR A 41 6.95 -4.63 4.10
C THR A 41 5.90 -5.53 3.49
N ASN A 42 6.24 -6.30 2.46
CA ASN A 42 5.36 -7.31 1.89
C ASN A 42 5.43 -8.61 2.68
N PHE A 43 4.27 -9.26 2.85
CA PHE A 43 4.14 -10.55 3.51
C PHE A 43 3.79 -11.66 2.55
N TRP A 44 2.93 -11.38 1.55
CA TRP A 44 2.51 -12.37 0.57
C TRP A 44 2.05 -11.70 -0.72
N ILE A 45 2.26 -12.36 -1.85
CA ILE A 45 1.82 -11.93 -3.16
C ILE A 45 1.14 -13.12 -3.83
N THR A 46 -0.03 -12.90 -4.41
CA THR A 46 -0.65 -13.84 -5.36
C THR A 46 -0.64 -13.19 -6.74
N ASP A 47 -0.48 -13.97 -7.80
CA ASP A 47 -0.40 -13.49 -9.18
C ASP A 47 -1.51 -14.05 -10.07
N GLN A 48 -2.50 -14.70 -9.47
CA GLN A 48 -3.67 -15.25 -10.16
C GLN A 48 -4.91 -15.33 -9.25
N THR A 49 -6.08 -15.43 -9.89
CA THR A 49 -7.36 -15.71 -9.23
C THR A 49 -8.10 -16.81 -10.00
N PRO A 50 -8.48 -17.97 -9.40
CA PRO A 50 -8.22 -18.32 -8.00
C PRO A 50 -6.74 -18.41 -7.67
N ALA A 51 -6.37 -18.04 -6.42
CA ALA A 51 -5.00 -18.14 -5.95
C ALA A 51 -4.58 -19.60 -5.78
N GLU A 52 -3.36 -19.92 -6.17
CA GLU A 52 -2.73 -21.23 -5.88
C GLU A 52 -2.29 -21.24 -4.41
N TYR A 53 -2.78 -22.21 -3.63
CA TYR A 53 -2.52 -22.29 -2.19
C TYR A 53 -1.48 -23.35 -1.81
N ASP A 54 -1.05 -24.19 -2.76
CA ASP A 54 -0.05 -25.25 -2.63
C ASP A 54 1.20 -25.00 -3.51
N GLY A 55 1.36 -23.74 -3.94
CA GLY A 55 2.50 -23.26 -4.72
C GLY A 55 3.75 -22.99 -3.87
N PRO A 56 4.62 -22.08 -4.33
CA PRO A 56 5.88 -21.79 -3.65
C PRO A 56 5.68 -21.22 -2.24
N THR A 57 6.60 -21.57 -1.32
CA THR A 57 6.59 -21.12 0.08
C THR A 57 7.05 -19.69 0.27
N GLU A 58 7.58 -19.04 -0.77
CA GLU A 58 7.98 -17.64 -0.80
C GLU A 58 7.53 -16.99 -2.10
N THR A 59 6.71 -15.94 -1.98
CA THR A 59 6.17 -15.19 -3.12
C THR A 59 6.65 -13.75 -3.16
N CYS A 60 7.24 -13.25 -2.08
CA CYS A 60 7.75 -11.88 -1.98
C CYS A 60 9.16 -11.78 -2.54
N LEU A 61 9.32 -12.02 -3.84
CA LEU A 61 10.61 -12.04 -4.53
C LEU A 61 10.74 -10.81 -5.46
N GLY A 62 12.00 -10.39 -5.68
CA GLY A 62 12.30 -9.28 -6.57
C GLY A 62 11.97 -7.90 -6.01
N PRO A 63 11.89 -6.86 -6.87
CA PRO A 63 11.57 -5.50 -6.48
C PRO A 63 10.15 -5.38 -5.92
N LEU A 64 9.98 -4.55 -4.89
CA LEU A 64 8.66 -4.22 -4.35
C LEU A 64 7.94 -3.27 -5.32
N THR A 65 6.72 -3.64 -5.72
CA THR A 65 5.84 -2.83 -6.57
C THR A 65 4.71 -2.20 -5.76
N LEU A 66 4.18 -1.06 -6.22
CA LEU A 66 3.03 -0.43 -5.59
C LEU A 66 1.77 -1.27 -5.83
N LYS A 67 1.50 -1.59 -7.09
CA LYS A 67 0.31 -2.32 -7.54
C LYS A 67 0.40 -3.81 -7.23
N PRO A 68 -0.72 -4.48 -6.99
CA PRO A 68 -0.77 -5.94 -7.05
C PRO A 68 -0.51 -6.43 -8.49
N PRO A 69 -0.09 -7.70 -8.66
CA PRO A 69 -0.08 -8.35 -9.97
C PRO A 69 -1.47 -8.39 -10.60
N ALA A 70 -1.54 -8.45 -11.93
CA ALA A 70 -2.80 -8.64 -12.65
C ALA A 70 -3.50 -9.92 -12.18
N ARG A 71 -4.76 -9.81 -11.81
CA ARG A 71 -5.61 -10.86 -11.20
C ARG A 71 -5.05 -11.42 -9.88
N GLY A 72 -4.18 -10.67 -9.21
CA GLY A 72 -3.53 -11.07 -7.99
C GLY A 72 -3.80 -10.14 -6.81
N SER A 73 -3.05 -10.34 -5.76
CA SER A 73 -3.12 -9.52 -4.54
C SER A 73 -1.75 -9.33 -3.89
N VAL A 74 -1.65 -8.30 -3.06
CA VAL A 74 -0.49 -8.07 -2.20
C VAL A 74 -0.96 -7.88 -0.77
N PHE A 75 -0.42 -8.66 0.16
CA PHE A 75 -0.57 -8.47 1.58
C PHE A 75 0.68 -7.77 2.13
N ARG A 76 0.52 -6.57 2.68
CA ARG A 76 1.63 -5.73 3.15
C ARG A 76 1.30 -4.92 4.39
N CYS A 77 2.34 -4.45 5.03
CA CYS A 77 2.29 -3.42 6.04
C CYS A 77 2.96 -2.14 5.52
N VAL A 78 2.40 -1.00 5.88
CA VAL A 78 3.03 0.31 5.65
C VAL A 78 3.13 1.05 6.98
N GLU A 79 4.34 1.49 7.30
CA GLU A 79 4.64 2.31 8.46
C GLU A 79 4.83 3.76 8.00
N PHE A 80 4.19 4.68 8.68
CA PHE A 80 4.25 6.12 8.44
C PHE A 80 4.76 6.82 9.70
N MET A 81 5.96 7.37 9.62
CA MET A 81 6.44 8.30 10.66
C MET A 81 5.69 9.63 10.53
N PRO A 82 5.61 10.44 11.60
CA PRO A 82 5.08 11.78 11.51
C PRO A 82 5.70 12.58 10.37
N GLU A 83 4.88 13.29 9.60
CA GLU A 83 5.34 14.18 8.55
C GLU A 83 5.93 15.46 9.15
N ASP A 84 7.01 15.94 8.54
CA ASP A 84 7.53 17.28 8.81
C ASP A 84 6.81 18.29 7.88
N PRO A 85 6.00 19.22 8.42
CA PRO A 85 5.27 20.16 7.61
C PRO A 85 6.18 21.09 6.75
N GLU A 86 7.38 21.39 7.22
CA GLU A 86 8.33 22.25 6.48
C GLU A 86 8.89 21.48 5.27
N VAL A 87 9.18 20.20 5.43
CA VAL A 87 9.59 19.32 4.33
C VAL A 87 8.45 19.14 3.35
N MET A 88 7.23 18.84 3.85
CA MET A 88 6.06 18.63 3.00
C MET A 88 5.70 19.86 2.16
N ALA A 89 5.86 21.06 2.70
CA ALA A 89 5.59 22.30 1.98
C ALA A 89 6.55 22.59 0.79
N GLN A 90 7.71 21.91 0.75
CA GLN A 90 8.70 22.03 -0.32
C GLN A 90 8.53 20.98 -1.43
N LEU A 91 7.71 19.96 -1.20
CA LEU A 91 7.52 18.86 -2.16
C LEU A 91 6.37 19.14 -3.11
N SER A 92 6.52 18.67 -4.33
CA SER A 92 5.54 18.73 -5.42
C SER A 92 5.01 17.36 -5.79
N SER A 93 4.00 17.32 -6.65
CA SER A 93 3.52 16.05 -7.23
C SER A 93 4.55 15.39 -8.15
N GLU A 94 5.52 16.15 -8.68
CA GLU A 94 6.64 15.64 -9.47
C GLU A 94 7.61 14.85 -8.58
N ASP A 95 7.90 15.34 -7.38
CA ASP A 95 8.70 14.62 -6.38
C ASP A 95 7.98 13.34 -5.96
N GLY A 96 6.66 13.43 -5.78
CA GLY A 96 5.80 12.26 -5.56
C GLY A 96 5.94 11.23 -6.68
N ALA A 97 5.83 11.67 -7.94
CA ALA A 97 5.94 10.77 -9.08
C ALA A 97 7.33 10.12 -9.19
N ALA A 98 8.41 10.86 -8.93
CA ALA A 98 9.76 10.32 -8.91
C ALA A 98 9.91 9.23 -7.82
N ALA A 99 9.36 9.48 -6.63
CA ALA A 99 9.37 8.51 -5.54
C ALA A 99 8.56 7.24 -5.87
N PHE A 100 7.38 7.37 -6.48
CA PHE A 100 6.56 6.23 -6.86
C PHE A 100 7.10 5.48 -8.09
N ALA A 101 7.89 6.12 -8.96
CA ALA A 101 8.52 5.49 -10.11
C ALA A 101 9.46 4.35 -9.72
N GLU A 102 10.11 4.43 -8.55
CA GLU A 102 10.95 3.35 -8.01
C GLU A 102 10.14 2.06 -7.72
N MET A 103 8.82 2.17 -7.59
CA MET A 103 7.90 1.04 -7.43
C MET A 103 7.10 0.75 -8.72
N GLY A 104 7.55 1.26 -9.88
CA GLY A 104 6.84 1.10 -11.15
C GLY A 104 5.50 1.85 -11.22
N ALA A 105 5.32 2.93 -10.44
CA ALA A 105 4.03 3.59 -10.24
C ALA A 105 4.07 5.12 -10.35
N GLY A 106 5.05 5.69 -11.04
CA GLY A 106 5.16 7.15 -11.23
C GLY A 106 3.92 7.75 -11.89
N ASP A 107 3.28 7.02 -12.80
CA ASP A 107 2.06 7.44 -13.51
C ASP A 107 0.79 7.33 -12.64
N ASN A 108 0.89 6.75 -11.45
CA ASN A 108 -0.22 6.63 -10.51
C ASN A 108 -0.42 7.88 -9.65
N VAL A 109 0.56 8.80 -9.65
CA VAL A 109 0.50 10.04 -8.88
C VAL A 109 -0.47 11.03 -9.55
N VAL A 110 -1.31 11.65 -8.74
CA VAL A 110 -2.24 12.69 -9.17
C VAL A 110 -1.48 14.00 -9.35
N ARG A 111 -1.23 14.37 -10.61
CA ARG A 111 -0.54 15.63 -10.94
C ARG A 111 -1.37 16.82 -10.51
N GLY A 112 -0.72 17.78 -9.82
CA GLY A 112 -1.41 18.93 -9.25
C GLY A 112 -2.35 18.60 -8.08
N GLY A 113 -2.27 17.39 -7.54
CA GLY A 113 -2.97 17.02 -6.32
C GLY A 113 -2.58 17.90 -5.13
N ARG A 114 -3.48 18.07 -4.17
CA ARG A 114 -3.28 18.93 -2.99
C ARG A 114 -2.30 18.36 -1.94
N HIS A 115 -1.74 17.16 -2.21
CA HIS A 115 -0.69 16.56 -1.40
C HIS A 115 0.34 15.90 -2.34
N PRO A 116 1.65 15.99 -2.11
CA PRO A 116 2.67 15.47 -3.03
C PRO A 116 2.57 13.96 -3.22
N TRP A 117 2.09 13.22 -2.22
CA TRP A 117 1.93 11.76 -2.26
C TRP A 117 0.53 11.31 -2.69
N MET A 118 -0.30 12.21 -3.24
CA MET A 118 -1.62 11.82 -3.73
C MET A 118 -1.49 10.92 -4.95
N HIS A 119 -2.10 9.74 -4.87
CA HIS A 119 -1.98 8.71 -5.89
C HIS A 119 -3.23 7.84 -5.96
N ARG A 120 -3.27 6.97 -6.95
CA ARG A 120 -4.33 5.99 -7.16
C ARG A 120 -3.77 4.70 -7.72
N THR A 121 -4.34 3.57 -7.32
CA THR A 121 -4.12 2.24 -7.92
C THR A 121 -5.44 1.69 -8.45
N ASP A 122 -5.39 0.93 -9.54
CA ASP A 122 -6.55 0.17 -10.04
C ASP A 122 -6.65 -1.11 -9.20
N SER A 123 -7.15 -0.96 -7.98
CA SER A 123 -7.26 -2.03 -6.99
C SER A 123 -8.40 -1.75 -6.02
N VAL A 124 -8.83 -2.81 -5.33
CA VAL A 124 -9.61 -2.69 -4.09
C VAL A 124 -8.68 -3.03 -2.95
N ASP A 125 -8.50 -2.07 -2.05
CA ASP A 125 -7.58 -2.20 -0.93
C ASP A 125 -8.38 -2.30 0.37
N TYR A 126 -8.08 -3.31 1.17
CA TYR A 126 -8.59 -3.46 2.53
C TYR A 126 -7.48 -3.03 3.48
N GLY A 127 -7.71 -1.95 4.23
CA GLY A 127 -6.75 -1.42 5.21
C GLY A 127 -7.25 -1.55 6.64
N VAL A 128 -6.34 -1.87 7.56
CA VAL A 128 -6.59 -1.88 9.01
C VAL A 128 -5.49 -1.09 9.69
N VAL A 129 -5.85 -0.05 10.43
CA VAL A 129 -4.89 0.69 11.26
C VAL A 129 -4.54 -0.16 12.48
N LEU A 130 -3.28 -0.58 12.60
CA LEU A 130 -2.81 -1.43 13.70
C LEU A 130 -2.41 -0.63 14.93
N ASN A 131 -1.81 0.56 14.72
CA ASN A 131 -1.42 1.47 15.79
C ASN A 131 -1.31 2.90 15.25
N GLY A 132 -1.35 3.86 16.17
CA GLY A 132 -1.27 5.28 15.84
C GLY A 132 -2.56 5.80 15.20
N GLU A 133 -2.44 6.93 14.55
CA GLU A 133 -3.51 7.56 13.78
C GLU A 133 -2.96 8.15 12.49
N ILE A 134 -3.81 8.30 11.46
CA ILE A 134 -3.40 8.83 10.16
C ILE A 134 -4.58 9.47 9.45
N TRP A 135 -4.31 10.55 8.74
CA TRP A 135 -5.28 11.15 7.83
C TRP A 135 -5.25 10.43 6.48
N MET A 136 -6.40 10.01 6.01
CA MET A 136 -6.62 9.66 4.61
C MET A 136 -7.18 10.92 3.91
N LEU A 137 -6.34 11.53 3.07
CA LEU A 137 -6.69 12.75 2.33
C LEU A 137 -7.32 12.35 1.01
N MET A 138 -8.47 12.96 0.71
CA MET A 138 -9.19 12.77 -0.54
C MET A 138 -8.97 13.96 -1.50
N ASP A 139 -9.66 13.99 -2.63
CA ASP A 139 -9.55 15.13 -3.57
C ASP A 139 -10.02 16.44 -2.94
N ASN A 140 -11.05 16.39 -2.09
CA ASN A 140 -11.58 17.56 -1.37
C ASN A 140 -11.29 17.44 0.13
N GLU A 141 -10.95 18.54 0.76
CA GLU A 141 -10.61 18.57 2.20
C GLU A 141 -11.77 18.14 3.11
N GLN A 142 -13.00 18.43 2.73
CA GLN A 142 -14.19 18.03 3.49
C GLN A 142 -14.42 16.51 3.51
N ASP A 143 -13.78 15.78 2.62
CA ASP A 143 -13.88 14.32 2.50
C ASP A 143 -12.71 13.61 3.19
N ASP A 144 -11.78 14.37 3.81
CA ASP A 144 -10.67 13.81 4.58
C ASP A 144 -11.17 13.11 5.82
N VAL A 145 -10.54 12.00 6.16
CA VAL A 145 -10.90 11.23 7.36
C VAL A 145 -9.69 10.91 8.21
N LEU A 146 -9.80 11.15 9.52
CA LEU A 146 -8.83 10.68 10.49
C LEU A 146 -9.17 9.25 10.88
N LEU A 147 -8.25 8.34 10.65
CA LEU A 147 -8.34 6.94 11.03
C LEU A 147 -7.43 6.67 12.24
N LYS A 148 -7.90 5.80 13.14
CA LYS A 148 -7.20 5.42 14.38
C LYS A 148 -7.05 3.91 14.47
N ALA A 149 -6.21 3.46 15.38
CA ALA A 149 -6.00 2.04 15.63
C ALA A 149 -7.33 1.29 15.83
N GLY A 150 -7.54 0.23 15.04
CA GLY A 150 -8.75 -0.56 14.95
C GLY A 150 -9.71 -0.15 13.84
N ASP A 151 -9.55 1.02 13.24
CA ASP A 151 -10.38 1.43 12.09
C ASP A 151 -10.03 0.63 10.84
N VAL A 152 -11.06 0.37 10.04
CA VAL A 152 -10.98 -0.37 8.78
C VAL A 152 -11.38 0.56 7.63
N VAL A 153 -10.62 0.52 6.55
CA VAL A 153 -10.93 1.24 5.32
C VAL A 153 -11.04 0.27 4.14
N VAL A 154 -12.03 0.49 3.30
CA VAL A 154 -12.12 -0.14 1.97
C VAL A 154 -11.93 0.96 0.94
N GLN A 155 -10.79 0.93 0.26
CA GLN A 155 -10.44 1.90 -0.76
C GLN A 155 -10.64 1.28 -2.14
N ARG A 156 -11.35 1.97 -3.02
CA ARG A 156 -11.81 1.44 -4.31
C ARG A 156 -11.29 2.30 -5.45
N GLY A 157 -9.97 2.25 -5.70
CA GLY A 157 -9.34 2.96 -6.81
C GLY A 157 -9.57 4.49 -6.80
N SER A 158 -9.73 5.09 -5.62
CA SER A 158 -9.90 6.53 -5.45
C SER A 158 -8.55 7.24 -5.30
N ASN A 159 -8.49 8.51 -5.71
CA ASN A 159 -7.37 9.37 -5.40
C ASN A 159 -7.27 9.56 -3.90
N HIS A 160 -6.08 9.39 -3.35
CA HIS A 160 -5.85 9.56 -1.92
C HIS A 160 -4.39 9.82 -1.60
N ALA A 161 -4.14 10.34 -0.40
CA ALA A 161 -2.83 10.36 0.22
C ALA A 161 -2.95 9.97 1.70
N TRP A 162 -1.89 9.39 2.22
CA TRP A 162 -1.77 9.05 3.62
C TRP A 162 -0.84 10.05 4.29
N ALA A 163 -1.34 10.82 5.26
CA ALA A 163 -0.62 11.88 5.96
C ALA A 163 -0.63 11.63 7.47
N ASN A 164 0.50 11.25 8.03
CA ASN A 164 0.65 11.16 9.48
C ASN A 164 0.97 12.55 10.04
N ARG A 165 -0.08 13.27 10.45
CA ARG A 165 0.00 14.60 11.09
C ARG A 165 0.05 14.51 12.62
N GLY A 166 0.15 13.30 13.16
CA GLY A 166 0.31 13.04 14.59
C GLY A 166 1.75 13.16 15.04
N THR A 167 2.03 12.72 16.27
CA THR A 167 3.37 12.74 16.89
C THR A 167 3.99 11.34 16.99
N GLU A 168 3.20 10.31 16.76
CA GLU A 168 3.62 8.91 16.88
C GLU A 168 3.55 8.19 15.53
N PRO A 169 4.37 7.16 15.29
CA PRO A 169 4.29 6.35 14.09
C PRO A 169 2.92 5.68 13.93
N CYS A 170 2.40 5.68 12.72
CA CYS A 170 1.19 4.93 12.35
C CYS A 170 1.56 3.73 11.49
N THR A 171 0.89 2.62 11.74
CA THR A 171 1.06 1.37 10.98
C THR A 171 -0.28 0.92 10.44
N ILE A 172 -0.34 0.68 9.12
CA ILE A 172 -1.52 0.15 8.45
C ILE A 172 -1.16 -1.17 7.78
N MET A 173 -2.00 -2.18 8.01
CA MET A 173 -1.97 -3.43 7.26
C MET A 173 -2.90 -3.33 6.06
N PHE A 174 -2.42 -3.71 4.89
CA PHE A 174 -3.18 -3.68 3.65
C PHE A 174 -3.24 -5.03 2.95
N VAL A 175 -4.39 -5.34 2.37
CA VAL A 175 -4.52 -6.30 1.27
C VAL A 175 -4.98 -5.53 0.04
N LEU A 176 -4.14 -5.45 -0.98
CA LEU A 176 -4.46 -4.85 -2.28
C LEU A 176 -4.84 -5.98 -3.23
N THR A 177 -6.01 -5.88 -3.83
CA THR A 177 -6.50 -6.85 -4.83
C THR A 177 -6.67 -6.14 -6.16
N ASP A 178 -6.11 -6.71 -7.22
CA ASP A 178 -6.24 -6.18 -8.58
C ASP A 178 -7.71 -5.92 -8.94
N GLY A 179 -7.97 -4.79 -9.56
CA GLY A 179 -9.31 -4.31 -9.81
C GLY A 179 -9.46 -3.72 -11.21
N VAL A 180 -10.69 -3.75 -11.69
CA VAL A 180 -11.10 -3.14 -12.96
C VAL A 180 -12.31 -2.26 -12.74
N THR A 181 -12.50 -1.27 -13.60
CA THR A 181 -13.75 -0.48 -13.61
C THR A 181 -14.92 -1.33 -14.11
N SER A 182 -16.14 -0.92 -13.82
CA SER A 182 -17.35 -1.62 -14.29
C SER A 182 -17.46 -1.69 -15.81
N SER A 183 -16.78 -0.80 -16.55
CA SER A 183 -16.66 -0.83 -18.01
C SER A 183 -15.64 -1.86 -18.51
N GLY A 184 -14.89 -2.49 -17.63
CA GLY A 184 -13.81 -3.44 -17.98
C GLY A 184 -12.55 -2.78 -18.56
N GLU A 185 -12.57 -1.47 -18.75
CA GLU A 185 -11.41 -0.69 -19.17
C GLU A 185 -10.57 -0.34 -17.95
N GLY A 186 -9.46 -1.02 -17.70
CA GLY A 186 -8.56 -0.83 -16.55
C GLY A 186 -7.84 0.53 -16.49
N LYS A 187 -8.50 1.58 -16.91
CA LYS A 187 -8.06 2.97 -16.84
C LYS A 187 -9.01 3.69 -15.92
N GLY A 188 -8.76 3.63 -14.64
CA GLY A 188 -9.45 4.35 -13.58
C GLY A 188 -10.60 5.29 -13.96
N ILE A 189 -11.43 5.65 -13.03
CA ILE A 189 -12.48 6.66 -13.25
C ILE A 189 -11.79 7.93 -13.77
N PRO A 190 -12.17 8.48 -14.94
CA PRO A 190 -11.57 9.70 -15.47
C PRO A 190 -11.54 10.77 -14.39
N LEU A 191 -10.38 11.39 -14.19
CA LEU A 191 -10.29 12.57 -13.31
C LEU A 191 -11.35 13.56 -13.81
N ARG A 192 -12.27 13.95 -12.94
CA ARG A 192 -13.12 15.11 -13.24
C ARG A 192 -12.18 16.28 -13.37
N ASN A 193 -11.99 16.78 -14.58
CA ASN A 193 -11.33 18.05 -14.79
C ASN A 193 -12.09 19.04 -13.92
N GLY A 194 -11.40 19.61 -12.90
CA GLY A 194 -11.99 20.62 -12.06
C GLY A 194 -12.48 21.78 -12.94
N ASN A 195 -13.75 22.11 -12.79
CA ASN A 195 -14.28 23.40 -13.21
C ASN A 195 -13.96 24.42 -12.13
#